data_7d69a9625b2be4059e197dbc2732f54d
#
_entry.id   7d69a9625b2be4059e197dbc2732f54d
#
_cell.length_a   1.000
_cell.length_b   1.000
_cell.length_c   1.000
_cell.angle_alpha   90.00
_cell.angle_beta   90.00
_cell.angle_gamma   90.00
#
_symmetry.space_group_name_H-M   'P 1'
#
loop_
_entity.id
_entity.type
_entity.pdbx_description
1 polymer ?
#
loop_
_entity_poly.entity_id
_entity_poly.type
_entity_poly.pdbx_seq_one_letter_code
_entity_poly.pdbx_strand_id
1 'polypeptide(L)'
;MKGKFSIVLHTHLPFCLGKGRWPFGEEWLFETVFDTYLPLLKVLNELVEEGKRFKIVVGLTPVLLEQLKSYYFKEKFLEYLDQKEELGKKDLVHFKGNPTYTKLTEYYLREIEDIRNLFVSLNEDIVSGFISLERKGFVELITSAATHAYLPLLKNDLSREVEVKSGVIIHKNWTGTSPSGFWLPECGYKPGVEEILKENGIKYFILDAHSLVEGREVIMEYGRRLPKLKIPDESKTFLPYEIKDDLYVFLRNPSTSEQVWSRDFGYPGDGVYREFHKKFEVSGFQYWKITDKNVPLGEKEIYNVDEAREKAKVHAHHFVSLLKEKLSSFYRESGVEGIILSAYDTELFGHWWYEGPLWLKEVLSLISEDKDIDSVSPSDFIKTGVRRKGLFRESSWGLGGFHYTWYNSETSWMWDMIHEDEDEFKSLFHELSGKEGSLLLKEFLLELSSDWPFLVTTSQAKDYGKERFLEHRRKFLNIVEFLKGIKRETVDLDKIETEDFIFKDLMIEDLRR
;
A
#
# COMPACT_ATOMS: atom_id res chain seq x y z
N MET A 1 -18.43 -0.43 -28.21
CA MET A 1 -17.05 -0.76 -27.83
C MET A 1 -16.97 -0.69 -26.33
N LYS A 2 -16.43 -1.71 -25.68
CA LYS A 2 -16.25 -1.68 -24.22
C LYS A 2 -14.77 -1.84 -23.91
N GLY A 3 -14.16 -0.82 -23.31
CA GLY A 3 -12.84 -0.93 -22.71
C GLY A 3 -12.96 -1.32 -21.23
N LYS A 4 -11.88 -1.82 -20.64
CA LYS A 4 -11.85 -2.21 -19.22
C LYS A 4 -10.92 -1.31 -18.44
N PHE A 5 -11.34 -1.00 -17.23
CA PHE A 5 -10.53 -0.27 -16.26
C PHE A 5 -10.36 -1.09 -14.98
N SER A 6 -9.16 -1.17 -14.49
CA SER A 6 -8.84 -1.80 -13.21
C SER A 6 -8.07 -0.82 -12.34
N ILE A 7 -8.60 -0.54 -11.16
CA ILE A 7 -7.85 0.19 -10.14
C ILE A 7 -7.36 -0.78 -9.06
N VAL A 8 -6.09 -0.70 -8.73
CA VAL A 8 -5.44 -1.48 -7.69
C VAL A 8 -4.96 -0.52 -6.61
N LEU A 9 -5.46 -0.71 -5.41
CA LEU A 9 -5.09 0.04 -4.22
C LEU A 9 -4.20 -0.84 -3.35
N HIS A 10 -2.90 -0.52 -3.33
CA HIS A 10 -1.92 -1.19 -2.50
C HIS A 10 -1.92 -0.58 -1.10
N THR A 11 -2.30 -1.37 -0.09
CA THR A 11 -2.52 -0.92 1.28
C THR A 11 -1.42 -1.50 2.17
N HIS A 12 -0.53 -0.63 2.65
CA HIS A 12 0.65 -1.06 3.39
C HIS A 12 1.08 -0.04 4.44
N LEU A 13 1.44 -0.56 5.62
CA LEU A 13 2.28 0.10 6.62
C LEU A 13 3.13 -0.96 7.32
N PRO A 14 4.40 -0.63 7.69
CA PRO A 14 5.24 -1.55 8.44
C PRO A 14 4.66 -1.85 9.81
N PHE A 15 5.22 -2.83 10.51
CA PHE A 15 4.84 -3.10 11.90
C PHE A 15 5.25 -1.94 12.80
N CYS A 16 4.28 -1.13 13.22
CA CYS A 16 4.47 0.09 14.01
C CYS A 16 3.73 0.09 15.36
N LEU A 17 2.77 -0.82 15.59
CA LEU A 17 2.04 -0.90 16.85
C LEU A 17 2.96 -1.27 18.03
N GLY A 18 2.82 -0.58 19.17
CA GLY A 18 3.68 -0.79 20.34
C GLY A 18 5.13 -0.29 20.18
N LYS A 19 5.43 0.46 19.11
CA LYS A 19 6.80 0.87 18.73
C LYS A 19 7.00 2.40 18.73
N GLY A 20 6.42 3.05 19.73
CA GLY A 20 6.36 4.50 19.82
C GLY A 20 5.09 5.06 19.18
N ARG A 21 4.74 6.28 19.56
CA ARG A 21 3.53 6.91 19.08
C ARG A 21 3.83 8.08 18.15
N TRP A 22 4.57 9.06 18.61
CA TRP A 22 4.84 10.29 17.92
C TRP A 22 6.33 10.68 18.05
N PRO A 23 7.03 11.22 17.06
CA PRO A 23 6.52 11.58 15.73
C PRO A 23 6.38 10.39 14.77
N PHE A 24 6.88 9.19 15.12
CA PHE A 24 6.88 8.00 14.29
C PHE A 24 6.32 6.80 15.07
N GLY A 25 5.65 5.88 14.38
CA GLY A 25 5.09 4.68 14.96
C GLY A 25 3.57 4.59 14.81
N GLU A 26 2.84 4.35 15.90
CA GLU A 26 1.40 4.06 15.89
C GLU A 26 0.53 5.17 15.28
N GLU A 27 0.96 6.44 15.41
CA GLU A 27 0.22 7.57 14.86
C GLU A 27 0.05 7.45 13.33
N TRP A 28 1.04 6.90 12.62
CA TRP A 28 0.92 6.64 11.18
C TRP A 28 -0.26 5.73 10.85
N LEU A 29 -0.40 4.64 11.60
CA LEU A 29 -1.50 3.70 11.38
C LEU A 29 -2.84 4.34 11.74
N PHE A 30 -2.92 5.05 12.86
CA PHE A 30 -4.17 5.67 13.29
C PHE A 30 -4.61 6.80 12.34
N GLU A 31 -3.70 7.68 11.93
CA GLU A 31 -3.97 8.72 10.92
C GLU A 31 -4.44 8.09 9.61
N THR A 32 -3.76 7.04 9.13
CA THR A 32 -4.11 6.39 7.87
C THR A 32 -5.47 5.66 7.94
N VAL A 33 -5.76 4.99 9.04
CA VAL A 33 -7.08 4.37 9.25
C VAL A 33 -8.19 5.43 9.26
N PHE A 34 -7.95 6.55 9.93
CA PHE A 34 -8.89 7.66 10.03
C PHE A 34 -9.09 8.39 8.70
N ASP A 35 -8.00 8.74 8.03
CA ASP A 35 -8.03 9.56 6.82
C ASP A 35 -8.31 8.75 5.53
N THR A 36 -7.96 7.44 5.51
CA THR A 36 -7.99 6.62 4.29
C THR A 36 -8.86 5.38 4.38
N TYR A 37 -8.56 4.42 5.28
CA TYR A 37 -9.17 3.08 5.18
C TYR A 37 -10.65 3.08 5.53
N LEU A 38 -11.07 3.78 6.56
CA LEU A 38 -12.48 3.93 6.91
C LEU A 38 -13.24 4.82 5.92
N PRO A 39 -12.72 5.99 5.48
CA PRO A 39 -13.32 6.75 4.38
C PRO A 39 -13.47 5.97 3.08
N LEU A 40 -12.47 5.15 2.72
CA LEU A 40 -12.55 4.27 1.56
C LEU A 40 -13.69 3.25 1.70
N LEU A 41 -13.77 2.55 2.83
CA LEU A 41 -14.88 1.63 3.11
C LEU A 41 -16.24 2.33 3.08
N LYS A 42 -16.32 3.56 3.62
CA LYS A 42 -17.55 4.37 3.60
C LYS A 42 -18.03 4.60 2.16
N VAL A 43 -17.15 5.14 1.30
CA VAL A 43 -17.53 5.47 -0.08
C VAL A 43 -17.86 4.22 -0.92
N LEU A 44 -17.17 3.09 -0.69
CA LEU A 44 -17.48 1.85 -1.37
C LEU A 44 -18.83 1.28 -0.95
N ASN A 45 -19.18 1.33 0.34
CA ASN A 45 -20.51 0.91 0.81
C ASN A 45 -21.61 1.84 0.30
N GLU A 46 -21.40 3.16 0.27
CA GLU A 46 -22.34 4.11 -0.33
C GLU A 46 -22.60 3.78 -1.80
N LEU A 47 -21.58 3.47 -2.60
CA LEU A 47 -21.77 3.02 -4.00
C LEU A 47 -22.58 1.73 -4.11
N VAL A 48 -22.39 0.79 -3.20
CA VAL A 48 -23.21 -0.44 -3.15
C VAL A 48 -24.68 -0.12 -2.83
N GLU A 49 -24.93 0.74 -1.85
CA GLU A 49 -26.28 1.18 -1.45
C GLU A 49 -26.97 1.98 -2.57
N GLU A 50 -26.22 2.78 -3.32
CA GLU A 50 -26.68 3.51 -4.51
C GLU A 50 -26.92 2.57 -5.72
N GLY A 51 -26.64 1.27 -5.60
CA GLY A 51 -26.84 0.28 -6.67
C GLY A 51 -25.83 0.41 -7.82
N LYS A 52 -24.68 1.04 -7.60
CA LYS A 52 -23.63 1.19 -8.61
C LYS A 52 -22.92 -0.13 -8.87
N ARG A 53 -22.54 -0.35 -10.11
CA ARG A 53 -21.76 -1.51 -10.54
C ARG A 53 -20.29 -1.12 -10.67
N PHE A 54 -19.47 -1.70 -9.85
CA PHE A 54 -18.02 -1.47 -9.89
C PHE A 54 -17.24 -2.71 -9.45
N LYS A 55 -15.98 -2.75 -9.78
CA LYS A 55 -15.01 -3.71 -9.26
C LYS A 55 -13.68 -3.02 -9.05
N ILE A 56 -13.10 -3.13 -7.85
CA ILE A 56 -11.75 -2.66 -7.55
C ILE A 56 -10.92 -3.78 -6.96
N VAL A 57 -9.60 -3.58 -6.94
CA VAL A 57 -8.66 -4.48 -6.27
C VAL A 57 -8.08 -3.76 -5.06
N VAL A 58 -8.07 -4.44 -3.92
CA VAL A 58 -7.44 -3.94 -2.69
C VAL A 58 -6.38 -4.95 -2.24
N GLY A 59 -5.13 -4.51 -2.25
CA GLY A 59 -4.01 -5.30 -1.76
C GLY A 59 -3.78 -5.01 -0.28
N LEU A 60 -4.12 -5.95 0.59
CA LEU A 60 -3.83 -5.84 2.01
C LEU A 60 -2.52 -6.58 2.31
N THR A 61 -1.47 -5.84 2.68
CA THR A 61 -0.23 -6.51 3.09
C THR A 61 -0.44 -7.29 4.38
N PRO A 62 0.14 -8.50 4.50
CA PRO A 62 -0.11 -9.34 5.66
C PRO A 62 0.29 -8.69 6.98
N VAL A 63 1.40 -7.96 7.02
CA VAL A 63 1.83 -7.21 8.20
C VAL A 63 0.83 -6.16 8.65
N LEU A 64 0.19 -5.46 7.72
CA LEU A 64 -0.86 -4.50 8.04
C LEU A 64 -2.16 -5.20 8.46
N LEU A 65 -2.53 -6.27 7.77
CA LEU A 65 -3.71 -7.07 8.08
C LEU A 65 -3.67 -7.57 9.53
N GLU A 66 -2.52 -8.11 9.97
CA GLU A 66 -2.28 -8.55 11.36
C GLU A 66 -2.43 -7.40 12.37
N GLN A 67 -1.92 -6.22 12.04
CA GLN A 67 -2.05 -5.04 12.89
C GLN A 67 -3.51 -4.62 13.05
N LEU A 68 -4.26 -4.52 11.93
CA LEU A 68 -5.67 -4.11 11.93
C LEU A 68 -6.59 -5.11 12.65
N LYS A 69 -6.21 -6.38 12.70
CA LYS A 69 -6.95 -7.44 13.39
C LYS A 69 -6.62 -7.53 14.88
N SER A 70 -5.54 -6.92 15.33
CA SER A 70 -5.09 -7.01 16.73
C SER A 70 -6.06 -6.30 17.68
N TYR A 71 -6.26 -6.88 18.87
CA TYR A 71 -7.04 -6.23 19.95
C TYR A 71 -6.41 -4.90 20.37
N TYR A 72 -5.08 -4.84 20.41
CA TYR A 72 -4.34 -3.64 20.75
C TYR A 72 -4.68 -2.46 19.84
N PHE A 73 -4.71 -2.68 18.52
CA PHE A 73 -5.11 -1.65 17.55
C PHE A 73 -6.52 -1.13 17.83
N LYS A 74 -7.48 -2.03 18.05
CA LYS A 74 -8.89 -1.66 18.25
C LYS A 74 -9.07 -0.72 19.44
N GLU A 75 -8.48 -1.07 20.57
CA GLU A 75 -8.51 -0.26 21.80
C GLU A 75 -7.83 1.10 21.58
N LYS A 76 -6.61 1.10 21.02
CA LYS A 76 -5.82 2.31 20.84
C LYS A 76 -6.37 3.25 19.78
N PHE A 77 -7.04 2.74 18.77
CA PHE A 77 -7.70 3.58 17.78
C PHE A 77 -8.92 4.31 18.35
N LEU A 78 -9.70 3.68 19.23
CA LEU A 78 -10.78 4.38 19.95
C LEU A 78 -10.23 5.50 20.85
N GLU A 79 -9.16 5.24 21.60
CA GLU A 79 -8.45 6.28 22.38
C GLU A 79 -7.96 7.44 21.49
N TYR A 80 -7.45 7.13 20.30
CA TYR A 80 -7.03 8.12 19.31
C TYR A 80 -8.21 9.01 18.87
N LEU A 81 -9.38 8.42 18.58
CA LEU A 81 -10.58 9.18 18.20
C LEU A 81 -11.07 10.07 19.35
N ASP A 82 -11.03 9.59 20.61
CA ASP A 82 -11.37 10.40 21.79
C ASP A 82 -10.46 11.63 21.91
N GLN A 83 -9.16 11.44 21.71
CA GLN A 83 -8.19 12.54 21.77
C GLN A 83 -8.40 13.55 20.64
N LYS A 84 -8.65 13.08 19.40
CA LYS A 84 -8.97 13.97 18.26
C LYS A 84 -10.22 14.81 18.53
N GLU A 85 -11.27 14.20 19.10
CA GLU A 85 -12.51 14.89 19.47
C GLU A 85 -12.27 15.97 20.55
N GLU A 86 -11.50 15.65 21.59
CA GLU A 86 -11.15 16.63 22.62
C GLU A 86 -10.34 17.80 22.06
N LEU A 87 -9.38 17.53 21.16
CA LEU A 87 -8.60 18.56 20.52
C LEU A 87 -9.48 19.45 19.63
N GLY A 88 -10.41 18.86 18.87
CA GLY A 88 -11.37 19.64 18.10
C GLY A 88 -12.28 20.52 18.96
N LYS A 89 -12.70 20.07 20.14
CA LYS A 89 -13.45 20.90 21.09
C LYS A 89 -12.62 22.09 21.62
N LYS A 90 -11.31 21.92 21.81
CA LYS A 90 -10.40 23.02 22.15
C LYS A 90 -10.30 24.03 21.01
N ASP A 91 -10.27 23.57 19.76
CA ASP A 91 -10.26 24.45 18.59
C ASP A 91 -11.55 25.27 18.48
N LEU A 92 -12.72 24.73 18.79
CA LEU A 92 -13.96 25.48 18.86
C LEU A 92 -13.88 26.65 19.85
N VAL A 93 -13.23 26.44 20.99
CA VAL A 93 -13.01 27.51 21.99
C VAL A 93 -12.01 28.53 21.46
N HIS A 94 -10.91 28.07 20.83
CA HIS A 94 -9.87 28.93 20.29
C HIS A 94 -10.40 29.82 19.17
N PHE A 95 -11.20 29.27 18.26
CA PHE A 95 -11.76 29.99 17.12
C PHE A 95 -13.09 30.70 17.40
N LYS A 96 -13.48 30.82 18.66
CA LYS A 96 -14.71 31.51 19.03
C LYS A 96 -14.72 32.95 18.47
N GLY A 97 -15.75 33.26 17.67
CA GLY A 97 -15.87 34.54 17.00
C GLY A 97 -15.29 34.58 15.56
N ASN A 98 -14.69 33.50 15.10
CA ASN A 98 -14.30 33.34 13.70
C ASN A 98 -15.20 32.29 13.01
N PRO A 99 -16.27 32.68 12.29
CA PRO A 99 -17.26 31.75 11.76
C PRO A 99 -16.68 30.71 10.80
N THR A 100 -15.66 31.10 10.02
CA THR A 100 -15.07 30.22 9.02
C THR A 100 -14.33 29.04 9.66
N TYR A 101 -13.45 29.33 10.62
CA TYR A 101 -12.75 28.26 11.36
C TYR A 101 -13.70 27.44 12.22
N THR A 102 -14.69 28.08 12.88
CA THR A 102 -15.70 27.38 13.68
C THR A 102 -16.47 26.37 12.81
N LYS A 103 -16.98 26.78 11.64
CA LYS A 103 -17.70 25.90 10.70
C LYS A 103 -16.83 24.73 10.25
N LEU A 104 -15.55 24.96 9.97
CA LEU A 104 -14.63 23.93 9.54
C LEU A 104 -14.28 22.97 10.68
N THR A 105 -14.12 23.48 11.91
CA THR A 105 -13.92 22.63 13.11
C THR A 105 -15.13 21.75 13.37
N GLU A 106 -16.34 22.29 13.28
CA GLU A 106 -17.58 21.52 13.40
C GLU A 106 -17.69 20.43 12.31
N TYR A 107 -17.22 20.73 11.10
CA TYR A 107 -17.14 19.73 10.04
C TYR A 107 -16.20 18.59 10.44
N TYR A 108 -14.99 18.85 10.94
CA TYR A 108 -14.05 17.81 11.39
C TYR A 108 -14.57 17.01 12.58
N LEU A 109 -15.27 17.64 13.50
CA LEU A 109 -15.88 16.92 14.62
C LEU A 109 -16.97 15.94 14.17
N ARG A 110 -17.77 16.30 13.15
CA ARG A 110 -18.73 15.38 12.53
C ARG A 110 -18.02 14.23 11.80
N GLU A 111 -16.93 14.50 11.09
CA GLU A 111 -16.13 13.45 10.45
C GLU A 111 -15.59 12.45 11.49
N ILE A 112 -15.11 12.92 12.65
CA ILE A 112 -14.66 12.05 13.74
C ILE A 112 -15.81 11.17 14.24
N GLU A 113 -16.99 11.74 14.44
CA GLU A 113 -18.19 11.01 14.86
C GLU A 113 -18.61 9.96 13.82
N ASP A 114 -18.66 10.34 12.54
CA ASP A 114 -18.98 9.45 11.42
C ASP A 114 -18.02 8.26 11.35
N ILE A 115 -16.72 8.52 11.45
CA ILE A 115 -15.68 7.48 11.42
C ILE A 115 -15.78 6.56 12.63
N ARG A 116 -16.03 7.11 13.81
CA ARG A 116 -16.29 6.32 15.04
C ARG A 116 -17.49 5.40 14.86
N ASN A 117 -18.60 5.94 14.37
CA ASN A 117 -19.85 5.19 14.16
C ASN A 117 -19.63 4.08 13.14
N LEU A 118 -18.93 4.35 12.05
CA LEU A 118 -18.57 3.33 11.06
C LEU A 118 -17.70 2.24 11.68
N PHE A 119 -16.64 2.59 12.40
CA PHE A 119 -15.73 1.63 13.03
C PHE A 119 -16.46 0.70 14.01
N VAL A 120 -17.31 1.28 14.88
CA VAL A 120 -18.14 0.51 15.81
C VAL A 120 -19.14 -0.38 15.08
N SER A 121 -19.77 0.11 14.01
CA SER A 121 -20.72 -0.67 13.20
C SER A 121 -20.08 -1.89 12.52
N LEU A 122 -18.77 -1.81 12.25
CA LEU A 122 -17.97 -2.93 11.76
C LEU A 122 -17.52 -3.90 12.87
N ASN A 123 -18.00 -3.74 14.12
CA ASN A 123 -17.48 -4.43 15.29
C ASN A 123 -15.98 -4.22 15.48
N GLU A 124 -15.49 -3.03 15.18
CA GLU A 124 -14.07 -2.65 15.26
C GLU A 124 -13.17 -3.52 14.34
N ASP A 125 -13.72 -4.03 13.25
CA ASP A 125 -13.04 -4.94 12.33
C ASP A 125 -13.11 -4.42 10.88
N ILE A 126 -12.14 -3.56 10.53
CA ILE A 126 -12.01 -2.93 9.22
C ILE A 126 -11.82 -3.99 8.13
N VAL A 127 -11.04 -5.02 8.41
CA VAL A 127 -10.73 -6.11 7.47
C VAL A 127 -12.00 -6.84 7.07
N SER A 128 -12.88 -7.12 8.03
CA SER A 128 -14.20 -7.74 7.75
C SER A 128 -15.09 -6.87 6.87
N GLY A 129 -14.93 -5.55 6.91
CA GLY A 129 -15.58 -4.62 5.98
C GLY A 129 -15.17 -4.89 4.52
N PHE A 130 -13.87 -4.99 4.25
CA PHE A 130 -13.36 -5.33 2.91
C PHE A 130 -13.73 -6.75 2.48
N ILE A 131 -13.67 -7.75 3.37
CA ILE A 131 -14.11 -9.13 3.10
C ILE A 131 -15.60 -9.16 2.72
N SER A 132 -16.44 -8.35 3.38
CA SER A 132 -17.86 -8.25 3.03
C SER A 132 -18.05 -7.74 1.59
N LEU A 133 -17.31 -6.73 1.17
CA LEU A 133 -17.33 -6.20 -0.19
C LEU A 133 -16.81 -7.22 -1.21
N GLU A 134 -15.78 -8.00 -0.86
CA GLU A 134 -15.30 -9.11 -1.70
C GLU A 134 -16.37 -10.17 -1.91
N ARG A 135 -17.00 -10.64 -0.84
CA ARG A 135 -18.10 -11.63 -0.91
C ARG A 135 -19.29 -11.15 -1.73
N LYS A 136 -19.56 -9.85 -1.74
CA LYS A 136 -20.58 -9.22 -2.60
C LYS A 136 -20.12 -9.04 -4.05
N GLY A 137 -18.83 -9.27 -4.35
CA GLY A 137 -18.28 -9.19 -5.70
C GLY A 137 -17.77 -7.80 -6.12
N PHE A 138 -17.74 -6.81 -5.23
CA PHE A 138 -17.30 -5.43 -5.53
C PHE A 138 -15.79 -5.20 -5.36
N VAL A 139 -15.14 -6.01 -4.54
CA VAL A 139 -13.70 -5.94 -4.30
C VAL A 139 -13.07 -7.29 -4.67
N GLU A 140 -11.85 -7.28 -5.13
CA GLU A 140 -10.96 -8.44 -5.15
C GLU A 140 -9.84 -8.15 -4.16
N LEU A 141 -9.68 -9.01 -3.13
CA LEU A 141 -8.59 -8.90 -2.18
C LEU A 141 -7.38 -9.65 -2.71
N ILE A 142 -6.22 -8.99 -2.71
CA ILE A 142 -4.93 -9.58 -3.06
C ILE A 142 -3.95 -9.45 -1.90
N THR A 143 -2.88 -10.24 -1.94
CA THR A 143 -1.83 -10.24 -0.93
C THR A 143 -0.51 -9.67 -1.43
N SER A 144 0.49 -9.68 -0.55
CA SER A 144 1.88 -9.31 -0.81
C SER A 144 2.81 -10.25 -0.03
N ALA A 145 4.13 -10.01 -0.07
CA ALA A 145 5.08 -10.61 0.85
C ALA A 145 4.71 -10.31 2.31
N ALA A 146 5.01 -11.21 3.23
CA ALA A 146 4.54 -11.16 4.62
C ALA A 146 4.77 -9.82 5.30
N THR A 147 5.98 -9.30 5.20
CA THR A 147 6.40 -8.02 5.79
C THR A 147 6.74 -6.96 4.74
N HIS A 148 6.26 -7.14 3.52
CA HIS A 148 6.60 -6.26 2.39
C HIS A 148 8.11 -6.24 2.09
N ALA A 149 8.79 -7.39 2.23
CA ALA A 149 10.22 -7.51 1.96
C ALA A 149 10.56 -7.18 0.51
N TYR A 150 11.68 -6.48 0.29
CA TYR A 150 12.13 -6.14 -1.05
C TYR A 150 12.78 -7.34 -1.75
N LEU A 151 11.96 -8.20 -2.34
CA LEU A 151 12.33 -9.52 -2.87
C LEU A 151 13.52 -9.54 -3.84
N PRO A 152 13.74 -8.52 -4.73
CA PRO A 152 14.84 -8.57 -5.69
C PRO A 152 16.24 -8.61 -5.05
N LEU A 153 16.40 -8.02 -3.88
CA LEU A 153 17.68 -7.92 -3.19
C LEU A 153 17.95 -9.05 -2.21
N LEU A 154 16.96 -9.90 -1.92
CA LEU A 154 17.19 -11.10 -1.12
C LEU A 154 18.12 -12.07 -1.84
N LYS A 155 19.14 -12.53 -1.13
CA LYS A 155 20.21 -13.41 -1.65
C LYS A 155 19.71 -14.83 -1.90
N ASN A 156 18.94 -15.36 -0.95
CA ASN A 156 18.50 -16.77 -0.95
C ASN A 156 17.07 -16.90 -1.50
N ASP A 157 16.81 -17.94 -2.32
CA ASP A 157 15.46 -18.27 -2.77
C ASP A 157 14.56 -18.64 -1.59
N LEU A 158 15.10 -19.31 -0.56
CA LEU A 158 14.36 -19.65 0.65
C LEU A 158 13.75 -18.40 1.32
N SER A 159 14.49 -17.28 1.40
CA SER A 159 13.99 -16.04 1.99
C SER A 159 12.82 -15.49 1.19
N ARG A 160 12.89 -15.53 -0.15
CA ARG A 160 11.77 -15.15 -1.03
C ARG A 160 10.57 -16.08 -0.87
N GLU A 161 10.81 -17.38 -0.78
CA GLU A 161 9.76 -18.40 -0.58
C GLU A 161 9.02 -18.19 0.74
N VAL A 162 9.75 -18.02 1.85
CA VAL A 162 9.11 -17.84 3.16
C VAL A 162 8.31 -16.54 3.24
N GLU A 163 8.78 -15.45 2.63
CA GLU A 163 8.05 -14.19 2.54
C GLU A 163 6.75 -14.32 1.73
N VAL A 164 6.81 -14.92 0.54
CA VAL A 164 5.63 -15.11 -0.32
C VAL A 164 4.65 -16.09 0.31
N LYS A 165 5.13 -17.25 0.75
CA LYS A 165 4.28 -18.30 1.33
C LYS A 165 3.60 -17.85 2.62
N SER A 166 4.34 -17.20 3.52
CA SER A 166 3.78 -16.61 4.73
C SER A 166 2.69 -15.59 4.39
N GLY A 167 2.93 -14.74 3.39
CA GLY A 167 1.93 -13.77 2.92
C GLY A 167 0.63 -14.42 2.45
N VAL A 168 0.73 -15.49 1.67
CA VAL A 168 -0.44 -16.26 1.19
C VAL A 168 -1.17 -16.97 2.34
N ILE A 169 -0.44 -17.55 3.29
CA ILE A 169 -1.00 -18.24 4.48
C ILE A 169 -1.78 -17.23 5.34
N ILE A 170 -1.16 -16.10 5.68
CA ILE A 170 -1.78 -15.05 6.51
C ILE A 170 -3.03 -14.50 5.83
N HIS A 171 -2.95 -14.19 4.53
CA HIS A 171 -4.11 -13.75 3.77
C HIS A 171 -5.26 -14.76 3.88
N LYS A 172 -4.99 -16.04 3.62
CA LYS A 172 -5.99 -17.11 3.67
C LYS A 172 -6.58 -17.29 5.07
N ASN A 173 -5.76 -17.21 6.11
CA ASN A 173 -6.22 -17.34 7.49
C ASN A 173 -7.24 -16.25 7.87
N TRP A 174 -7.02 -15.01 7.44
CA TRP A 174 -7.88 -13.89 7.79
C TRP A 174 -9.07 -13.69 6.85
N THR A 175 -8.90 -13.92 5.55
CA THR A 175 -9.97 -13.68 4.55
C THR A 175 -10.84 -14.92 4.31
N GLY A 176 -10.29 -16.12 4.57
CA GLY A 176 -10.91 -17.40 4.26
C GLY A 176 -10.79 -17.80 2.78
N THR A 177 -10.11 -17.00 1.95
CA THR A 177 -9.92 -17.23 0.50
C THR A 177 -8.45 -17.25 0.13
N SER A 178 -8.10 -17.99 -0.92
CA SER A 178 -6.74 -17.92 -1.49
C SER A 178 -6.64 -16.72 -2.43
N PRO A 179 -5.59 -15.89 -2.34
CA PRO A 179 -5.45 -14.73 -3.20
C PRO A 179 -5.15 -15.17 -4.65
N SER A 180 -5.79 -14.54 -5.63
CA SER A 180 -5.46 -14.73 -7.04
C SER A 180 -4.36 -13.78 -7.51
N GLY A 181 -4.28 -12.59 -6.94
CA GLY A 181 -3.29 -11.57 -7.25
C GLY A 181 -2.25 -11.40 -6.17
N PHE A 182 -1.08 -10.94 -6.58
CA PHE A 182 0.02 -10.64 -5.68
C PHE A 182 0.61 -9.27 -6.01
N TRP A 183 0.75 -8.43 -4.99
CA TRP A 183 1.51 -7.21 -5.11
C TRP A 183 2.97 -7.48 -4.76
N LEU A 184 3.85 -7.40 -5.77
CA LEU A 184 5.28 -7.42 -5.49
C LEU A 184 5.65 -6.15 -4.73
N PRO A 185 6.24 -6.25 -3.52
CA PRO A 185 6.68 -5.07 -2.78
C PRO A 185 7.47 -4.12 -3.69
N GLU A 186 7.01 -2.84 -3.75
CA GLU A 186 7.63 -1.77 -4.54
C GLU A 186 7.63 -2.04 -6.06
N CYS A 187 6.73 -2.85 -6.58
CA CYS A 187 6.81 -3.44 -7.93
C CYS A 187 8.19 -4.06 -8.21
N GLY A 188 8.88 -4.49 -7.15
CA GLY A 188 10.23 -5.05 -7.20
C GLY A 188 10.23 -6.42 -7.83
N TYR A 189 10.79 -6.52 -9.03
CA TYR A 189 10.84 -7.76 -9.79
C TYR A 189 12.27 -8.20 -10.08
N LYS A 190 12.49 -9.49 -9.92
CA LYS A 190 13.69 -10.21 -10.34
C LYS A 190 13.25 -11.51 -10.98
N PRO A 191 13.76 -11.89 -12.19
CA PRO A 191 13.45 -13.16 -12.81
C PRO A 191 13.67 -14.35 -11.85
N GLY A 192 12.71 -15.26 -11.82
CA GLY A 192 12.66 -16.41 -10.90
C GLY A 192 11.57 -16.29 -9.83
N VAL A 193 11.13 -15.08 -9.47
CA VAL A 193 10.04 -14.91 -8.49
C VAL A 193 8.71 -15.49 -8.99
N GLU A 194 8.51 -15.53 -10.30
CA GLU A 194 7.32 -16.09 -10.95
C GLU A 194 7.12 -17.58 -10.64
N GLU A 195 8.19 -18.33 -10.40
CA GLU A 195 8.10 -19.73 -9.97
C GLU A 195 7.44 -19.82 -8.60
N ILE A 196 7.96 -19.03 -7.66
CA ILE A 196 7.48 -18.99 -6.28
C ILE A 196 6.02 -18.55 -6.24
N LEU A 197 5.65 -17.51 -7.00
CA LEU A 197 4.27 -17.05 -7.09
C LEU A 197 3.33 -18.13 -7.61
N LYS A 198 3.72 -18.81 -8.68
CA LYS A 198 2.92 -19.87 -9.30
C LYS A 198 2.72 -21.06 -8.35
N GLU A 199 3.77 -21.50 -7.66
CA GLU A 199 3.73 -22.58 -6.67
C GLU A 199 2.78 -22.28 -5.52
N ASN A 200 2.63 -21.00 -5.17
CA ASN A 200 1.69 -20.52 -4.15
C ASN A 200 0.29 -20.18 -4.69
N GLY A 201 -0.03 -20.57 -5.94
CA GLY A 201 -1.37 -20.48 -6.53
C GLY A 201 -1.73 -19.10 -7.07
N ILE A 202 -0.79 -18.17 -7.13
CA ILE A 202 -1.00 -16.83 -7.68
C ILE A 202 -1.24 -16.91 -9.19
N LYS A 203 -2.18 -16.12 -9.69
CA LYS A 203 -2.57 -16.04 -11.10
C LYS A 203 -2.06 -14.79 -11.80
N TYR A 204 -1.87 -13.71 -11.06
CA TYR A 204 -1.31 -12.48 -11.61
C TYR A 204 -0.56 -11.66 -10.58
N PHE A 205 0.33 -10.82 -11.09
CA PHE A 205 1.02 -9.78 -10.34
C PHE A 205 1.18 -8.52 -11.18
N ILE A 206 1.58 -7.43 -10.55
CA ILE A 206 1.64 -6.11 -11.16
C ILE A 206 3.09 -5.64 -11.20
N LEU A 207 3.50 -5.09 -12.35
CA LEU A 207 4.80 -4.43 -12.53
C LEU A 207 4.63 -3.02 -13.07
N ASP A 208 5.65 -2.20 -12.90
CA ASP A 208 5.69 -0.91 -13.59
C ASP A 208 6.00 -1.11 -15.08
N ALA A 209 5.53 -0.20 -15.93
CA ALA A 209 5.62 -0.32 -17.38
C ALA A 209 7.06 -0.50 -17.88
N HIS A 210 8.04 0.16 -17.25
CA HIS A 210 9.44 0.08 -17.68
C HIS A 210 10.11 -1.27 -17.39
N SER A 211 9.44 -2.18 -16.68
CA SER A 211 9.91 -3.58 -16.53
C SER A 211 9.93 -4.35 -17.84
N LEU A 212 9.08 -3.97 -18.80
CA LEU A 212 9.11 -4.53 -20.15
C LEU A 212 10.43 -4.16 -20.85
N VAL A 213 11.04 -5.11 -21.58
CA VAL A 213 12.36 -4.90 -22.20
C VAL A 213 12.29 -3.98 -23.40
N GLU A 214 12.59 -2.68 -23.24
CA GLU A 214 12.54 -1.66 -24.32
C GLU A 214 13.84 -0.85 -24.48
N GLY A 215 14.71 -0.84 -23.49
CA GLY A 215 15.95 -0.05 -23.54
C GLY A 215 16.24 0.72 -22.26
N ARG A 216 17.25 1.56 -22.30
CA ARG A 216 17.68 2.42 -21.18
C ARG A 216 17.92 3.83 -21.68
N GLU A 217 17.72 4.80 -20.83
CA GLU A 217 18.09 6.20 -21.02
C GLU A 217 18.96 6.67 -19.85
N VAL A 218 19.47 7.90 -19.92
CA VAL A 218 20.24 8.51 -18.83
C VAL A 218 19.49 9.72 -18.32
N ILE A 219 19.30 9.77 -17.03
CA ILE A 219 18.70 10.92 -16.34
C ILE A 219 19.77 11.65 -15.50
N MET A 220 19.51 12.91 -15.22
CA MET A 220 20.30 13.71 -14.26
C MET A 220 19.50 13.80 -12.96
N GLU A 221 20.02 13.21 -11.89
CA GLU A 221 19.39 13.21 -10.57
C GLU A 221 20.45 13.50 -9.51
N TYR A 222 20.15 14.39 -8.57
CA TYR A 222 21.10 14.81 -7.53
C TYR A 222 22.50 15.16 -8.05
N GLY A 223 22.57 15.79 -9.25
CA GLY A 223 23.84 16.15 -9.88
C GLY A 223 24.65 14.99 -10.48
N ARG A 224 24.08 13.79 -10.54
CA ARG A 224 24.71 12.58 -11.11
C ARG A 224 23.97 12.11 -12.35
N ARG A 225 24.72 11.50 -13.28
CA ARG A 225 24.13 10.76 -14.40
C ARG A 225 23.77 9.36 -13.93
N LEU A 226 22.48 9.04 -13.90
CA LEU A 226 21.99 7.72 -13.53
C LEU A 226 21.29 7.06 -14.72
N PRO A 227 21.54 5.77 -14.98
CA PRO A 227 20.74 5.02 -15.94
C PRO A 227 19.30 4.93 -15.45
N LYS A 228 18.36 5.04 -16.37
CA LYS A 228 16.92 4.87 -16.16
C LYS A 228 16.38 3.87 -17.17
N LEU A 229 15.47 3.00 -16.74
CA LEU A 229 14.77 2.12 -17.66
C LEU A 229 13.79 2.93 -18.50
N LYS A 230 13.78 2.67 -19.81
CA LYS A 230 12.88 3.34 -20.73
C LYS A 230 11.45 2.86 -20.52
N ILE A 231 10.51 3.79 -20.42
CA ILE A 231 9.08 3.50 -20.43
C ILE A 231 8.70 3.09 -21.87
N PRO A 232 8.02 1.95 -22.06
CA PRO A 232 7.57 1.50 -23.38
C PRO A 232 6.45 2.41 -23.89
N ASP A 233 6.10 2.22 -25.18
CA ASP A 233 4.87 2.79 -25.73
C ASP A 233 3.67 2.37 -24.87
N GLU A 234 2.80 3.32 -24.55
CA GLU A 234 1.70 3.12 -23.61
C GLU A 234 0.73 2.00 -24.06
N SER A 235 0.57 1.81 -25.38
CA SER A 235 -0.28 0.75 -25.92
C SER A 235 0.13 -0.66 -25.47
N LYS A 236 1.38 -0.81 -25.02
CA LYS A 236 1.90 -2.07 -24.48
C LYS A 236 1.38 -2.37 -23.08
N THR A 237 0.82 -1.39 -22.37
CA THR A 237 0.25 -1.59 -21.04
C THR A 237 -1.23 -1.98 -21.06
N PHE A 238 -1.88 -1.99 -22.22
CA PHE A 238 -3.32 -2.21 -22.33
C PHE A 238 -3.75 -3.68 -22.41
N LEU A 239 -2.81 -4.62 -22.33
CA LEU A 239 -3.10 -6.05 -22.26
C LEU A 239 -2.16 -6.72 -21.27
N PRO A 240 -2.62 -7.76 -20.55
CA PRO A 240 -1.74 -8.56 -19.73
C PRO A 240 -0.77 -9.39 -20.54
N TYR A 241 0.31 -9.80 -19.92
CA TYR A 241 1.31 -10.68 -20.50
C TYR A 241 1.29 -12.03 -19.77
N GLU A 242 1.15 -13.11 -20.51
CA GLU A 242 1.39 -14.43 -19.96
C GLU A 242 2.91 -14.65 -19.88
N ILE A 243 3.43 -14.72 -18.65
CA ILE A 243 4.86 -14.92 -18.39
C ILE A 243 5.18 -16.39 -18.22
N LYS A 244 4.22 -17.15 -17.70
CA LYS A 244 4.27 -18.59 -17.49
C LYS A 244 2.85 -19.14 -17.60
N ASP A 245 2.70 -20.46 -17.82
CA ASP A 245 1.37 -21.08 -17.94
C ASP A 245 0.44 -20.65 -16.79
N ASP A 246 -0.66 -19.97 -17.13
CA ASP A 246 -1.65 -19.44 -16.18
C ASP A 246 -1.13 -18.43 -15.14
N LEU A 247 0.04 -17.83 -15.34
CA LEU A 247 0.53 -16.70 -14.56
C LEU A 247 0.71 -15.47 -15.46
N TYR A 248 0.11 -14.36 -15.04
CA TYR A 248 0.00 -13.14 -15.84
C TYR A 248 0.64 -11.94 -15.17
N VAL A 249 1.22 -11.05 -15.98
CA VAL A 249 1.72 -9.74 -15.56
C VAL A 249 0.81 -8.67 -16.12
N PHE A 250 0.36 -7.78 -15.25
CA PHE A 250 -0.27 -6.52 -15.64
C PHE A 250 0.70 -5.37 -15.44
N LEU A 251 0.74 -4.45 -16.39
CA LEU A 251 1.59 -3.28 -16.29
C LEU A 251 0.80 -2.06 -15.83
N ARG A 252 1.35 -1.31 -14.86
CA ARG A 252 0.83 0.01 -14.50
C ARG A 252 0.81 0.92 -15.72
N ASN A 253 -0.32 1.55 -15.95
CA ASN A 253 -0.41 2.51 -17.05
C ASN A 253 0.26 3.84 -16.66
N PRO A 254 1.25 4.32 -17.42
CA PRO A 254 2.02 5.53 -17.07
C PRO A 254 1.16 6.78 -16.98
N SER A 255 0.33 7.05 -18.00
CA SER A 255 -0.46 8.30 -18.04
C SER A 255 -1.45 8.41 -16.89
N THR A 256 -2.15 7.32 -16.55
CA THR A 256 -3.10 7.35 -15.43
C THR A 256 -2.39 7.40 -14.08
N SER A 257 -1.21 6.79 -13.97
CA SER A 257 -0.37 6.89 -12.78
C SER A 257 0.13 8.32 -12.57
N GLU A 258 0.69 8.95 -13.59
CA GLU A 258 1.19 10.32 -13.51
C GLU A 258 0.06 11.34 -13.24
N GLN A 259 -1.12 11.16 -13.84
CA GLN A 259 -2.25 12.08 -13.66
C GLN A 259 -2.72 12.17 -12.20
N VAL A 260 -2.54 11.11 -11.44
CA VAL A 260 -2.93 11.09 -10.02
C VAL A 260 -1.72 11.33 -9.10
N TRP A 261 -0.54 10.80 -9.45
CA TRP A 261 0.62 10.83 -8.54
C TRP A 261 1.57 12.02 -8.77
N SER A 262 1.56 12.64 -9.96
CA SER A 262 2.52 13.69 -10.28
C SER A 262 2.37 14.91 -9.37
N ARG A 263 3.48 15.35 -8.77
CA ARG A 263 3.55 16.59 -8.00
C ARG A 263 3.24 17.83 -8.84
N ASP A 264 3.58 17.80 -10.13
CA ASP A 264 3.54 18.99 -10.98
C ASP A 264 2.18 19.21 -11.65
N PHE A 265 1.51 18.12 -12.04
CA PHE A 265 0.23 18.17 -12.77
C PHE A 265 -0.79 17.12 -12.32
N GLY A 266 -0.46 16.31 -11.30
CA GLY A 266 -1.42 15.40 -10.68
C GLY A 266 -2.53 16.12 -9.93
N TYR A 267 -3.70 15.49 -9.85
CA TYR A 267 -4.86 16.07 -9.17
C TYR A 267 -4.59 16.49 -7.73
N PRO A 268 -3.88 15.72 -6.90
CA PRO A 268 -3.67 16.07 -5.49
C PRO A 268 -2.99 17.42 -5.26
N GLY A 269 -2.27 17.93 -6.25
CA GLY A 269 -1.58 19.23 -6.18
C GLY A 269 -2.46 20.45 -6.49
N ASP A 270 -3.76 20.28 -6.77
CA ASP A 270 -4.66 21.41 -7.07
C ASP A 270 -4.82 22.35 -5.87
N GLY A 271 -4.79 23.65 -6.15
CA GLY A 271 -4.78 24.71 -5.15
C GLY A 271 -5.98 24.74 -4.20
N VAL A 272 -7.11 24.13 -4.56
CA VAL A 272 -8.33 24.12 -3.74
C VAL A 272 -8.37 22.98 -2.73
N TYR A 273 -7.51 21.97 -2.89
CA TYR A 273 -7.48 20.82 -2.00
C TYR A 273 -6.81 21.11 -0.66
N ARG A 274 -7.10 20.28 0.34
CA ARG A 274 -6.57 20.42 1.69
C ARG A 274 -5.04 20.28 1.71
N GLU A 275 -4.37 21.24 2.36
CA GLU A 275 -2.91 21.22 2.52
C GLU A 275 -2.51 20.15 3.53
N PHE A 276 -1.65 19.22 3.11
CA PHE A 276 -1.18 18.10 3.93
C PHE A 276 -0.21 18.54 5.02
N HIS A 277 0.72 19.44 4.71
CA HIS A 277 1.85 19.76 5.60
C HIS A 277 1.52 20.79 6.68
N LYS A 278 0.48 21.62 6.48
CA LYS A 278 0.14 22.69 7.43
C LYS A 278 -0.90 22.20 8.43
N LYS A 279 -0.43 21.86 9.63
CA LYS A 279 -1.26 21.43 10.76
C LYS A 279 -1.40 22.59 11.77
N PHE A 280 -2.56 22.72 12.40
CA PHE A 280 -2.77 23.68 13.49
C PHE A 280 -2.11 23.14 14.77
N GLU A 281 -1.30 23.96 15.41
CA GLU A 281 -0.40 23.54 16.52
C GLU A 281 -1.12 22.91 17.72
N VAL A 282 -2.39 23.31 17.99
CA VAL A 282 -3.15 22.82 19.14
C VAL A 282 -3.73 21.43 18.88
N SER A 283 -4.38 21.23 17.71
CA SER A 283 -5.14 20.02 17.42
C SER A 283 -4.49 19.09 16.39
N GLY A 284 -3.56 19.61 15.61
CA GLY A 284 -3.06 18.93 14.43
C GLY A 284 -4.04 18.93 13.25
N PHE A 285 -5.19 19.62 13.34
CA PHE A 285 -6.12 19.73 12.22
C PHE A 285 -5.59 20.63 11.11
N GLN A 286 -6.01 20.33 9.88
CA GLN A 286 -5.56 21.01 8.66
C GLN A 286 -6.64 21.97 8.17
N TYR A 287 -6.53 23.25 8.51
CA TYR A 287 -7.52 24.29 8.19
C TYR A 287 -7.26 25.02 6.88
N TRP A 288 -6.21 24.65 6.16
CA TRP A 288 -5.75 25.40 4.97
C TRP A 288 -5.84 24.55 3.72
N LYS A 289 -5.97 25.22 2.58
CA LYS A 289 -5.86 24.63 1.24
C LYS A 289 -4.44 24.82 0.70
N ILE A 290 -4.09 24.08 -0.34
CA ILE A 290 -2.81 24.19 -1.04
C ILE A 290 -2.59 25.60 -1.57
N THR A 291 -3.65 26.28 -1.99
CA THR A 291 -3.65 27.63 -2.57
C THR A 291 -2.89 27.68 -3.90
N ASP A 292 -1.60 27.46 -3.85
CA ASP A 292 -0.67 27.22 -4.96
C ASP A 292 0.58 26.54 -4.41
N LYS A 293 1.23 25.72 -5.22
CA LYS A 293 2.43 24.93 -4.83
C LYS A 293 3.63 25.81 -4.43
N ASN A 294 3.69 27.06 -4.89
CA ASN A 294 4.77 28.00 -4.61
C ASN A 294 4.47 28.92 -3.42
N VAL A 295 3.25 28.93 -2.90
CA VAL A 295 2.86 29.73 -1.74
C VAL A 295 3.43 29.14 -0.46
N PRO A 296 4.19 29.92 0.35
CA PRO A 296 4.72 29.45 1.63
C PRO A 296 3.61 28.98 2.58
N LEU A 297 3.92 28.01 3.46
CA LEU A 297 2.94 27.49 4.42
C LEU A 297 2.25 28.57 5.26
N GLY A 298 2.98 29.66 5.62
CA GLY A 298 2.41 30.79 6.39
C GLY A 298 1.29 31.53 5.68
N GLU A 299 1.30 31.56 4.34
CA GLU A 299 0.41 32.36 3.48
C GLU A 299 -0.72 31.52 2.84
N LYS A 300 -0.85 30.23 3.19
CA LYS A 300 -1.92 29.38 2.68
C LYS A 300 -3.30 29.89 3.10
N GLU A 301 -4.25 29.87 2.17
CA GLU A 301 -5.63 30.29 2.40
C GLU A 301 -6.44 29.22 3.14
N ILE A 302 -7.57 29.62 3.70
CA ILE A 302 -8.45 28.70 4.45
C ILE A 302 -9.10 27.71 3.47
N TYR A 303 -9.14 26.45 3.90
CA TYR A 303 -9.76 25.36 3.15
C TYR A 303 -11.27 25.50 3.06
N ASN A 304 -11.83 25.21 1.89
CA ASN A 304 -13.27 25.20 1.63
C ASN A 304 -13.70 23.81 1.14
N VAL A 305 -14.42 23.09 1.98
CA VAL A 305 -14.89 21.72 1.71
C VAL A 305 -15.75 21.63 0.45
N ASP A 306 -16.66 22.62 0.24
CA ASP A 306 -17.59 22.57 -0.89
C ASP A 306 -16.87 22.84 -2.22
N GLU A 307 -15.93 23.78 -2.24
CA GLU A 307 -15.07 24.05 -3.41
C GLU A 307 -14.22 22.83 -3.78
N ALA A 308 -13.63 22.17 -2.79
CA ALA A 308 -12.82 20.97 -3.01
C ALA A 308 -13.65 19.79 -3.52
N ARG A 309 -14.87 19.59 -3.00
CA ARG A 309 -15.79 18.56 -3.50
C ARG A 309 -16.17 18.75 -4.96
N GLU A 310 -16.51 19.97 -5.36
CA GLU A 310 -16.82 20.24 -6.76
C GLU A 310 -15.60 20.03 -7.67
N LYS A 311 -14.41 20.42 -7.22
CA LYS A 311 -13.17 20.16 -7.96
C LYS A 311 -12.90 18.66 -8.12
N ALA A 312 -13.10 17.85 -7.09
CA ALA A 312 -12.92 16.40 -7.16
C ALA A 312 -13.84 15.78 -8.23
N LYS A 313 -15.09 16.24 -8.36
CA LYS A 313 -15.99 15.82 -9.44
C LYS A 313 -15.44 16.19 -10.82
N VAL A 314 -14.95 17.43 -10.99
CA VAL A 314 -14.34 17.87 -12.26
C VAL A 314 -13.15 16.96 -12.62
N HIS A 315 -12.30 16.65 -11.66
CA HIS A 315 -11.15 15.75 -11.88
C HIS A 315 -11.59 14.32 -12.17
N ALA A 316 -12.66 13.82 -11.57
CA ALA A 316 -13.21 12.49 -11.87
C ALA A 316 -13.74 12.43 -13.32
N HIS A 317 -14.48 13.43 -13.78
CA HIS A 317 -14.92 13.52 -15.17
C HIS A 317 -13.75 13.57 -16.15
N HIS A 318 -12.71 14.36 -15.85
CA HIS A 318 -11.49 14.40 -16.67
C HIS A 318 -10.82 13.02 -16.75
N PHE A 319 -10.68 12.34 -15.61
CA PHE A 319 -10.04 11.03 -15.55
C PHE A 319 -10.81 9.97 -16.37
N VAL A 320 -12.13 9.90 -16.23
CA VAL A 320 -12.96 8.98 -17.01
C VAL A 320 -12.89 9.31 -18.51
N SER A 321 -12.85 10.59 -18.88
CA SER A 321 -12.66 11.02 -20.28
C SER A 321 -11.30 10.56 -20.83
N LEU A 322 -10.23 10.68 -20.04
CA LEU A 322 -8.89 10.19 -20.38
C LEU A 322 -8.89 8.68 -20.61
N LEU A 323 -9.54 7.90 -19.74
CA LEU A 323 -9.68 6.44 -19.92
C LEU A 323 -10.39 6.10 -21.23
N LYS A 324 -11.50 6.79 -21.52
CA LYS A 324 -12.29 6.57 -22.76
C LYS A 324 -11.48 6.86 -24.02
N GLU A 325 -10.77 7.97 -24.04
CA GLU A 325 -9.93 8.36 -25.17
C GLU A 325 -8.88 7.28 -25.46
N LYS A 326 -8.13 6.88 -24.43
CA LYS A 326 -7.05 5.90 -24.57
C LYS A 326 -7.55 4.52 -24.97
N LEU A 327 -8.58 4.00 -24.32
CA LEU A 327 -9.16 2.70 -24.64
C LEU A 327 -9.79 2.70 -26.04
N SER A 328 -10.41 3.82 -26.46
CA SER A 328 -11.00 3.96 -27.79
C SER A 328 -9.92 4.01 -28.88
N SER A 329 -8.80 4.71 -28.63
CA SER A 329 -7.68 4.73 -29.57
C SER A 329 -7.06 3.34 -29.72
N PHE A 330 -6.78 2.69 -28.60
CA PHE A 330 -6.24 1.34 -28.59
C PHE A 330 -7.13 0.34 -29.37
N TYR A 331 -8.44 0.39 -29.15
CA TYR A 331 -9.39 -0.48 -29.87
C TYR A 331 -9.40 -0.20 -31.38
N ARG A 332 -9.38 1.07 -31.79
CA ARG A 332 -9.35 1.42 -33.23
C ARG A 332 -8.09 0.91 -33.93
N GLU A 333 -6.96 0.91 -33.22
CA GLU A 333 -5.67 0.50 -33.78
C GLU A 333 -5.47 -1.01 -33.74
N SER A 334 -5.91 -1.68 -32.68
CA SER A 334 -5.65 -3.11 -32.44
C SER A 334 -6.81 -4.04 -32.79
N GLY A 335 -8.04 -3.52 -32.83
CA GLY A 335 -9.26 -4.33 -32.98
C GLY A 335 -9.62 -5.14 -31.73
N VAL A 336 -8.91 -4.96 -30.61
CA VAL A 336 -9.04 -5.75 -29.39
C VAL A 336 -9.47 -4.86 -28.22
N GLU A 337 -10.36 -5.34 -27.34
CA GLU A 337 -10.69 -4.66 -26.09
C GLU A 337 -9.48 -4.68 -25.16
N GLY A 338 -9.04 -3.50 -24.74
CA GLY A 338 -7.94 -3.33 -23.81
C GLY A 338 -8.40 -3.13 -22.35
N ILE A 339 -7.46 -3.27 -21.45
CA ILE A 339 -7.59 -2.91 -20.03
C ILE A 339 -6.55 -1.86 -19.67
N ILE A 340 -6.96 -0.78 -19.02
CA ILE A 340 -6.04 0.14 -18.34
C ILE A 340 -5.99 -0.27 -16.88
N LEU A 341 -4.79 -0.59 -16.37
CA LEU A 341 -4.56 -0.85 -14.96
C LEU A 341 -3.84 0.33 -14.33
N SER A 342 -4.50 0.95 -13.35
CA SER A 342 -3.94 2.01 -12.51
C SER A 342 -3.69 1.47 -11.10
N ALA A 343 -2.46 1.53 -10.64
CA ALA A 343 -2.10 1.05 -9.31
C ALA A 343 -1.47 2.18 -8.49
N TYR A 344 -1.92 2.32 -7.25
CA TYR A 344 -1.54 3.39 -6.33
C TYR A 344 -1.41 2.85 -4.91
N ASP A 345 -0.60 3.53 -4.09
CA ASP A 345 -0.69 3.38 -2.65
C ASP A 345 -2.06 3.87 -2.18
N THR A 346 -2.73 3.07 -1.37
CA THR A 346 -4.06 3.41 -0.85
C THR A 346 -4.04 4.67 -0.01
N GLU A 347 -2.94 4.90 0.70
CA GLU A 347 -2.70 6.03 1.61
C GLU A 347 -2.70 7.39 0.88
N LEU A 348 -2.50 7.37 -0.45
CA LEU A 348 -2.70 8.55 -1.28
C LEU A 348 -4.14 9.08 -1.15
N PHE A 349 -5.13 8.17 -1.12
CA PHE A 349 -6.55 8.53 -1.11
C PHE A 349 -7.06 8.75 0.32
N GLY A 350 -6.87 9.96 0.83
CA GLY A 350 -7.30 10.38 2.16
C GLY A 350 -6.17 10.97 2.98
N HIS A 351 -5.12 10.20 3.28
CA HIS A 351 -4.01 10.67 4.10
C HIS A 351 -3.21 11.77 3.39
N TRP A 352 -2.71 11.53 2.19
CA TRP A 352 -1.97 12.56 1.42
C TRP A 352 -2.87 13.45 0.57
N TRP A 353 -3.97 12.93 0.06
CA TRP A 353 -4.98 13.64 -0.70
C TRP A 353 -6.35 13.43 -0.08
N TYR A 354 -6.76 14.35 0.79
CA TYR A 354 -7.97 14.22 1.60
C TYR A 354 -9.23 13.95 0.79
N GLU A 355 -9.35 14.55 -0.39
CA GLU A 355 -10.48 14.39 -1.28
C GLU A 355 -10.42 13.11 -2.13
N GLY A 356 -9.35 12.32 -2.01
CA GLY A 356 -9.12 11.10 -2.76
C GLY A 356 -10.24 10.08 -2.71
N PRO A 357 -10.81 9.73 -1.54
CA PRO A 357 -11.95 8.82 -1.45
C PRO A 357 -13.19 9.33 -2.20
N LEU A 358 -13.47 10.63 -2.12
CA LEU A 358 -14.56 11.25 -2.85
C LEU A 358 -14.34 11.22 -4.36
N TRP A 359 -13.14 11.55 -4.81
CA TRP A 359 -12.77 11.44 -6.22
C TRP A 359 -12.95 10.01 -6.73
N LEU A 360 -12.51 9.02 -5.97
CA LEU A 360 -12.67 7.61 -6.33
C LEU A 360 -14.14 7.20 -6.43
N LYS A 361 -14.98 7.64 -5.47
CA LYS A 361 -16.43 7.44 -5.52
C LYS A 361 -17.02 7.97 -6.82
N GLU A 362 -16.68 9.19 -7.20
CA GLU A 362 -17.18 9.84 -8.42
C GLU A 362 -16.69 9.09 -9.69
N VAL A 363 -15.43 8.69 -9.75
CA VAL A 363 -14.88 7.91 -10.87
C VAL A 363 -15.64 6.60 -11.05
N LEU A 364 -15.84 5.83 -9.98
CA LEU A 364 -16.54 4.54 -10.02
C LEU A 364 -18.01 4.72 -10.35
N SER A 365 -18.66 5.77 -9.84
CA SER A 365 -20.06 6.12 -10.17
C SER A 365 -20.20 6.42 -11.67
N LEU A 366 -19.32 7.27 -12.22
CA LEU A 366 -19.33 7.61 -13.64
C LEU A 366 -19.09 6.39 -14.53
N ILE A 367 -18.14 5.51 -14.17
CA ILE A 367 -17.89 4.27 -14.92
C ILE A 367 -19.11 3.33 -14.84
N SER A 368 -19.77 3.24 -13.68
CA SER A 368 -20.97 2.43 -13.50
C SER A 368 -22.11 2.80 -14.46
N GLU A 369 -22.21 4.09 -14.80
CA GLU A 369 -23.23 4.64 -15.70
C GLU A 369 -22.78 4.64 -17.17
N ASP A 370 -21.49 4.47 -17.43
CA ASP A 370 -20.93 4.50 -18.78
C ASP A 370 -21.24 3.21 -19.55
N LYS A 371 -21.42 3.35 -20.86
CA LYS A 371 -21.73 2.21 -21.76
C LYS A 371 -20.46 1.64 -22.43
N ASP A 372 -19.39 2.39 -22.44
CA ASP A 372 -18.18 2.08 -23.18
C ASP A 372 -17.01 1.59 -22.30
N ILE A 373 -17.09 1.82 -20.97
CA ILE A 373 -16.10 1.34 -20.01
C ILE A 373 -16.77 0.52 -18.93
N ASP A 374 -16.14 -0.60 -18.55
CA ASP A 374 -16.51 -1.36 -17.35
C ASP A 374 -15.33 -1.38 -16.35
N SER A 375 -15.63 -1.25 -15.07
CA SER A 375 -14.66 -1.51 -13.99
C SER A 375 -14.58 -3.01 -13.71
N VAL A 376 -13.37 -3.59 -13.80
CA VAL A 376 -13.13 -5.03 -13.64
C VAL A 376 -11.86 -5.29 -12.84
N SER A 377 -11.74 -6.48 -12.27
CA SER A 377 -10.46 -6.93 -11.71
C SER A 377 -9.57 -7.60 -12.77
N PRO A 378 -8.25 -7.70 -12.54
CA PRO A 378 -7.35 -8.48 -13.39
C PRO A 378 -7.80 -9.94 -13.53
N SER A 379 -8.28 -10.57 -12.46
CA SER A 379 -8.83 -11.93 -12.48
C SER A 379 -10.02 -12.08 -13.43
N ASP A 380 -10.88 -11.06 -13.54
CA ASP A 380 -11.99 -11.07 -14.48
C ASP A 380 -11.50 -10.88 -15.92
N PHE A 381 -10.51 -10.02 -16.13
CA PHE A 381 -9.97 -9.79 -17.48
C PHE A 381 -9.22 -11.01 -18.04
N ILE A 382 -8.48 -11.75 -17.20
CA ILE A 382 -7.77 -12.98 -17.62
C ILE A 382 -8.74 -13.99 -18.24
N LYS A 383 -9.97 -14.08 -17.76
CA LYS A 383 -11.02 -14.99 -18.28
C LYS A 383 -11.39 -14.71 -19.74
N THR A 384 -11.11 -13.52 -20.25
CA THR A 384 -11.34 -13.17 -21.66
C THR A 384 -10.40 -13.92 -22.62
N GLY A 385 -9.27 -14.44 -22.11
CA GLY A 385 -8.23 -15.09 -22.88
C GLY A 385 -7.34 -14.15 -23.70
N VAL A 386 -7.59 -12.84 -23.63
CA VAL A 386 -6.78 -11.84 -24.37
C VAL A 386 -5.50 -11.56 -23.61
N ARG A 387 -4.37 -11.80 -24.26
CA ARG A 387 -3.04 -11.65 -23.66
C ARG A 387 -1.94 -11.45 -24.69
N ARG A 388 -0.77 -11.04 -24.22
CA ARG A 388 0.48 -10.94 -24.98
C ARG A 388 1.54 -11.87 -24.41
N LYS A 389 2.65 -12.01 -25.11
CA LYS A 389 3.91 -12.53 -24.58
C LYS A 389 4.93 -11.41 -24.51
N GLY A 390 5.78 -11.41 -23.51
CA GLY A 390 6.81 -10.40 -23.33
C GLY A 390 7.96 -10.90 -22.45
N LEU A 391 9.06 -10.17 -22.49
CA LEU A 391 10.21 -10.38 -21.62
C LEU A 391 10.30 -9.23 -20.64
N PHE A 392 10.47 -9.56 -19.39
CA PHE A 392 10.61 -8.61 -18.29
C PHE A 392 12.02 -8.64 -17.72
N ARG A 393 12.47 -7.49 -17.28
CA ARG A 393 13.77 -7.33 -16.65
C ARG A 393 13.62 -7.01 -15.18
N GLU A 394 14.66 -7.28 -14.42
CA GLU A 394 14.81 -6.82 -13.05
C GLU A 394 14.56 -5.31 -12.97
N SER A 395 13.65 -4.91 -12.06
CA SER A 395 13.13 -3.54 -12.00
C SER A 395 12.38 -3.29 -10.68
N SER A 396 12.02 -2.03 -10.44
CA SER A 396 11.09 -1.60 -9.39
C SER A 396 10.36 -0.33 -9.86
N TRP A 397 9.40 0.17 -9.11
CA TRP A 397 8.81 1.49 -9.39
C TRP A 397 9.61 2.65 -8.76
N GLY A 398 10.70 2.34 -8.08
CA GLY A 398 11.59 3.32 -7.48
C GLY A 398 12.44 4.09 -8.50
N LEU A 399 13.35 4.90 -7.97
CA LEU A 399 14.18 5.80 -8.75
C LEU A 399 14.85 5.11 -9.96
N GLY A 400 14.57 5.64 -11.14
CA GLY A 400 15.11 5.14 -12.41
C GLY A 400 14.62 3.77 -12.84
N GLY A 401 13.67 3.17 -12.11
CA GLY A 401 13.19 1.80 -12.33
C GLY A 401 14.12 0.73 -11.77
N PHE A 402 15.10 1.12 -10.99
CA PHE A 402 16.10 0.25 -10.35
C PHE A 402 15.93 0.22 -8.84
N HIS A 403 16.93 -0.36 -8.13
CA HIS A 403 16.88 -0.60 -6.70
C HIS A 403 17.45 0.55 -5.84
N TYR A 404 17.74 1.72 -6.43
CA TYR A 404 18.47 2.82 -5.78
C TYR A 404 17.81 3.33 -4.50
N THR A 405 16.49 3.23 -4.39
CA THR A 405 15.76 3.63 -3.19
C THR A 405 16.05 2.70 -2.01
N TRP A 406 16.29 1.42 -2.27
CA TRP A 406 16.51 0.41 -1.23
C TRP A 406 17.97 0.03 -1.06
N TYR A 407 18.79 0.16 -2.13
CA TYR A 407 20.21 -0.18 -2.11
C TYR A 407 21.08 0.97 -2.61
N ASN A 408 21.80 1.60 -1.69
CA ASN A 408 22.71 2.71 -1.95
C ASN A 408 23.77 2.80 -0.83
N SER A 409 24.62 3.82 -0.86
CA SER A 409 25.70 3.99 0.13
C SER A 409 25.24 4.18 1.57
N GLU A 410 23.98 4.55 1.80
CA GLU A 410 23.42 4.73 3.15
C GLU A 410 22.77 3.46 3.69
N THR A 411 22.42 2.51 2.82
CA THR A 411 21.66 1.30 3.17
C THR A 411 22.40 -0.01 2.89
N SER A 412 23.53 0.02 2.16
CA SER A 412 24.29 -1.19 1.82
C SER A 412 24.67 -2.02 3.04
N TRP A 413 25.02 -1.39 4.16
CA TRP A 413 25.34 -2.08 5.42
C TRP A 413 24.17 -2.92 5.98
N MET A 414 22.92 -2.48 5.75
CA MET A 414 21.74 -3.26 6.16
C MET A 414 21.65 -4.55 5.33
N TRP A 415 21.88 -4.45 4.03
CA TRP A 415 21.87 -5.61 3.14
C TRP A 415 23.00 -6.59 3.41
N ASP A 416 24.18 -6.11 3.79
CA ASP A 416 25.27 -7.00 4.23
C ASP A 416 24.83 -7.83 5.44
N MET A 417 24.17 -7.20 6.42
CA MET A 417 23.63 -7.86 7.61
C MET A 417 22.49 -8.82 7.25
N ILE A 418 21.53 -8.39 6.42
CA ILE A 418 20.42 -9.25 5.95
C ILE A 418 20.97 -10.51 5.28
N HIS A 419 21.97 -10.37 4.41
CA HIS A 419 22.54 -11.54 3.70
C HIS A 419 23.26 -12.51 4.63
N GLU A 420 23.87 -12.03 5.72
CA GLU A 420 24.42 -12.90 6.79
C GLU A 420 23.30 -13.66 7.49
N ASP A 421 22.22 -12.97 7.85
CA ASP A 421 21.09 -13.54 8.58
C ASP A 421 20.23 -14.46 7.70
N GLU A 422 20.15 -14.23 6.39
CA GLU A 422 19.59 -15.16 5.41
C GLU A 422 20.36 -16.51 5.38
N ASP A 423 21.70 -16.46 5.40
CA ASP A 423 22.52 -17.67 5.41
C ASP A 423 22.35 -18.44 6.74
N GLU A 424 22.27 -17.72 7.86
CA GLU A 424 22.03 -18.29 9.17
C GLU A 424 20.65 -18.94 9.26
N PHE A 425 19.58 -18.23 8.85
CA PHE A 425 18.22 -18.75 8.80
C PHE A 425 18.14 -20.02 7.94
N LYS A 426 18.74 -19.99 6.75
CA LYS A 426 18.78 -21.12 5.82
C LYS A 426 19.46 -22.34 6.44
N SER A 427 20.54 -22.13 7.19
CA SER A 427 21.27 -23.22 7.84
C SER A 427 20.44 -23.96 8.89
N LEU A 428 19.54 -23.23 9.57
CA LEU A 428 18.69 -23.76 10.64
C LEU A 428 17.32 -24.25 10.14
N PHE A 429 16.84 -23.78 8.99
CA PHE A 429 15.45 -23.90 8.53
C PHE A 429 14.84 -25.29 8.68
N HIS A 430 15.57 -26.35 8.32
CA HIS A 430 15.06 -27.71 8.37
C HIS A 430 14.96 -28.28 9.79
N GLU A 431 15.68 -27.72 10.74
CA GLU A 431 15.70 -28.14 12.15
C GLU A 431 14.72 -27.32 13.00
N LEU A 432 14.25 -26.16 12.52
CA LEU A 432 13.33 -25.29 13.24
C LEU A 432 12.00 -25.99 13.49
N SER A 433 11.43 -25.83 14.68
CA SER A 433 10.10 -26.37 15.03
C SER A 433 9.52 -25.65 16.23
N GLY A 434 8.20 -25.75 16.38
CA GLY A 434 7.47 -25.23 17.53
C GLY A 434 7.56 -23.72 17.70
N LYS A 435 7.38 -23.28 18.94
CA LYS A 435 7.34 -21.86 19.29
C LYS A 435 8.62 -21.12 18.93
N GLU A 436 9.76 -21.68 19.28
CA GLU A 436 11.07 -21.07 19.07
C GLU A 436 11.36 -20.87 17.58
N GLY A 437 11.07 -21.90 16.76
CA GLY A 437 11.23 -21.83 15.31
C GLY A 437 10.29 -20.80 14.67
N SER A 438 9.06 -20.70 15.17
CA SER A 438 8.08 -19.70 14.68
C SER A 438 8.44 -18.29 15.11
N LEU A 439 9.01 -18.08 16.31
CA LEU A 439 9.53 -16.78 16.73
C LEU A 439 10.75 -16.36 15.89
N LEU A 440 11.65 -17.29 15.58
CA LEU A 440 12.78 -17.01 14.71
C LEU A 440 12.31 -16.56 13.33
N LEU A 441 11.35 -17.29 12.74
CA LEU A 441 10.73 -16.93 11.47
C LEU A 441 10.14 -15.52 11.52
N LYS A 442 9.37 -15.20 12.55
CA LYS A 442 8.73 -13.89 12.71
C LYS A 442 9.74 -12.75 12.73
N GLU A 443 10.79 -12.83 13.55
CA GLU A 443 11.79 -11.78 13.65
C GLU A 443 12.61 -11.66 12.35
N PHE A 444 12.88 -12.78 11.69
CA PHE A 444 13.50 -12.79 10.37
C PHE A 444 12.65 -12.05 9.34
N LEU A 445 11.35 -12.38 9.23
CA LEU A 445 10.44 -11.68 8.32
C LEU A 445 10.36 -10.17 8.61
N LEU A 446 10.27 -9.77 9.90
CA LEU A 446 10.19 -8.36 10.29
C LEU A 446 11.47 -7.58 9.99
N GLU A 447 12.62 -8.22 10.06
CA GLU A 447 13.90 -7.64 9.67
C GLU A 447 13.95 -7.32 8.17
N LEU A 448 13.36 -8.18 7.32
CA LEU A 448 13.40 -8.08 5.86
C LEU A 448 12.51 -6.98 5.27
N SER A 449 11.70 -6.28 6.06
CA SER A 449 10.78 -5.24 5.56
C SER A 449 11.51 -4.19 4.71
N SER A 450 10.96 -3.91 3.52
CA SER A 450 11.47 -2.88 2.60
C SER A 450 11.42 -1.46 3.18
N ASP A 451 10.60 -1.25 4.20
CA ASP A 451 10.41 0.06 4.83
C ASP A 451 11.69 0.56 5.51
N TRP A 452 12.48 -0.33 6.10
CA TRP A 452 13.67 0.11 6.83
C TRP A 452 14.69 0.80 5.94
N PRO A 453 15.18 0.22 4.84
CA PRO A 453 16.06 0.92 3.91
C PRO A 453 15.37 2.09 3.20
N PHE A 454 14.05 2.04 2.95
CA PHE A 454 13.30 3.14 2.37
C PHE A 454 13.31 4.38 3.28
N LEU A 455 12.98 4.23 4.58
CA LEU A 455 12.97 5.33 5.55
C LEU A 455 14.36 5.94 5.74
N VAL A 456 15.41 5.12 5.67
CA VAL A 456 16.80 5.59 5.73
C VAL A 456 17.14 6.45 4.50
N THR A 457 16.81 5.96 3.31
CA THR A 457 17.12 6.64 2.04
C THR A 457 16.37 7.95 1.88
N THR A 458 15.05 7.94 2.18
CA THR A 458 14.18 9.11 2.01
C THR A 458 14.36 10.15 3.11
N SER A 459 15.05 9.78 4.18
CA SER A 459 15.28 10.63 5.36
C SER A 459 13.99 11.09 6.07
N GLN A 460 12.84 10.47 5.78
CA GLN A 460 11.56 10.80 6.41
C GLN A 460 11.55 10.42 7.90
N ALA A 461 12.12 9.26 8.23
CA ALA A 461 12.24 8.74 9.60
C ALA A 461 13.52 7.88 9.72
N LYS A 462 14.66 8.45 9.36
CA LYS A 462 15.93 7.74 9.19
C LYS A 462 16.37 6.94 10.42
N ASP A 463 16.34 7.57 11.58
CA ASP A 463 16.79 6.93 12.82
C ASP A 463 15.78 5.87 13.27
N TYR A 464 14.48 6.13 13.15
CA TYR A 464 13.44 5.14 13.42
C TYR A 464 13.62 3.88 12.55
N GLY A 465 13.81 4.04 11.24
CA GLY A 465 14.04 2.90 10.34
C GLY A 465 15.27 2.07 10.73
N LYS A 466 16.38 2.73 11.09
CA LYS A 466 17.59 2.04 11.59
C LYS A 466 17.35 1.29 12.90
N GLU A 467 16.68 1.94 13.85
CA GLU A 467 16.39 1.35 15.17
C GLU A 467 15.49 0.12 15.03
N ARG A 468 14.44 0.22 14.20
CA ARG A 468 13.52 -0.91 13.95
C ARG A 468 14.25 -2.10 13.33
N PHE A 469 15.03 -1.88 12.27
CA PHE A 469 15.85 -2.91 11.63
C PHE A 469 16.77 -3.60 12.65
N LEU A 470 17.56 -2.83 13.40
CA LEU A 470 18.52 -3.35 14.37
C LEU A 470 17.82 -4.05 15.56
N GLU A 471 16.61 -3.61 15.92
CA GLU A 471 15.81 -4.28 16.97
C GLU A 471 15.43 -5.70 16.53
N HIS A 472 14.85 -5.86 15.32
CA HIS A 472 14.46 -7.17 14.82
C HIS A 472 15.67 -8.08 14.60
N ARG A 473 16.74 -7.58 14.00
CA ARG A 473 18.00 -8.32 13.89
C ARG A 473 18.53 -8.81 15.22
N ARG A 474 18.56 -7.95 16.22
CA ARG A 474 19.01 -8.33 17.57
C ARG A 474 18.15 -9.45 18.17
N LYS A 475 16.82 -9.39 18.01
CA LYS A 475 15.91 -10.43 18.46
C LYS A 475 16.14 -11.73 17.69
N PHE A 476 16.28 -11.65 16.37
CA PHE A 476 16.64 -12.80 15.52
C PHE A 476 17.92 -13.48 16.02
N LEU A 477 19.02 -12.75 16.17
CA LEU A 477 20.29 -13.29 16.65
C LEU A 477 20.20 -13.88 18.07
N ASN A 478 19.45 -13.26 18.98
CA ASN A 478 19.22 -13.79 20.32
C ASN A 478 18.52 -15.15 20.26
N ILE A 479 17.49 -15.31 19.40
CA ILE A 479 16.79 -16.58 19.23
C ILE A 479 17.72 -17.64 18.60
N VAL A 480 18.56 -17.27 17.63
CA VAL A 480 19.59 -18.15 17.06
C VAL A 480 20.53 -18.66 18.14
N GLU A 481 21.07 -17.77 18.99
CA GLU A 481 21.95 -18.15 20.09
C GLU A 481 21.26 -19.05 21.13
N PHE A 482 19.97 -18.80 21.39
CA PHE A 482 19.14 -19.66 22.24
C PHE A 482 19.00 -21.07 21.65
N LEU A 483 18.66 -21.18 20.36
CA LEU A 483 18.53 -22.47 19.66
C LEU A 483 19.85 -23.25 19.62
N LYS A 484 20.97 -22.56 19.43
CA LYS A 484 22.31 -23.16 19.49
C LYS A 484 22.77 -23.52 20.92
N GLY A 485 21.99 -23.19 21.94
CA GLY A 485 22.31 -23.52 23.35
C GLY A 485 23.32 -22.56 24.00
N ILE A 486 23.65 -21.43 23.37
CA ILE A 486 24.67 -20.49 23.84
C ILE A 486 24.12 -19.59 24.97
N LYS A 487 22.88 -19.10 24.82
CA LYS A 487 22.27 -18.10 25.72
C LYS A 487 20.90 -18.53 26.29
N ARG A 488 20.68 -19.80 26.57
CA ARG A 488 19.35 -20.31 27.03
C ARG A 488 18.84 -19.65 28.30
N GLU A 489 19.71 -19.21 29.21
CA GLU A 489 19.33 -18.63 30.50
C GLU A 489 19.06 -17.10 30.44
N THR A 490 19.42 -16.43 29.35
CA THR A 490 19.40 -14.96 29.26
C THR A 490 18.43 -14.41 28.22
N VAL A 491 17.91 -15.25 27.31
CA VAL A 491 16.95 -14.84 26.27
C VAL A 491 15.53 -15.11 26.75
N ASP A 492 14.76 -14.03 26.86
CA ASP A 492 13.34 -14.09 27.24
C ASP A 492 12.47 -14.13 25.97
N LEU A 493 12.10 -15.34 25.55
CA LEU A 493 11.28 -15.59 24.36
C LEU A 493 9.84 -15.09 24.55
N ASP A 494 9.29 -15.15 25.76
CA ASP A 494 7.93 -14.66 26.04
C ASP A 494 7.85 -13.13 25.92
N LYS A 495 8.93 -12.45 26.30
CA LYS A 495 9.05 -11.00 26.11
C LYS A 495 9.09 -10.66 24.62
N ILE A 496 9.89 -11.36 23.80
CA ILE A 496 9.95 -11.14 22.35
C ILE A 496 8.56 -11.35 21.71
N GLU A 497 7.87 -12.42 22.08
CA GLU A 497 6.54 -12.72 21.57
C GLU A 497 5.52 -11.63 21.94
N THR A 498 5.61 -11.08 23.14
CA THR A 498 4.70 -10.06 23.65
C THR A 498 4.96 -8.70 23.01
N GLU A 499 6.22 -8.34 22.79
CA GLU A 499 6.60 -7.08 22.16
C GLU A 499 6.26 -7.04 20.66
N ASP A 500 6.39 -8.19 19.97
CA ASP A 500 6.08 -8.33 18.54
C ASP A 500 4.92 -9.32 18.37
N PHE A 501 3.72 -8.83 18.69
CA PHE A 501 2.51 -9.62 18.89
C PHE A 501 1.76 -9.98 17.59
N ILE A 502 2.35 -9.78 16.41
CA ILE A 502 1.81 -10.19 15.12
C ILE A 502 2.29 -11.58 14.71
N PHE A 503 1.66 -12.15 13.68
CA PHE A 503 1.98 -13.49 13.12
C PHE A 503 1.91 -14.63 14.16
N LYS A 504 0.99 -14.52 15.12
CA LYS A 504 0.86 -15.53 16.20
C LYS A 504 0.47 -16.91 15.69
N ASP A 505 -0.31 -16.96 14.62
CA ASP A 505 -0.83 -18.19 14.03
C ASP A 505 0.02 -18.70 12.85
N LEU A 506 1.15 -18.03 12.56
CA LEU A 506 2.09 -18.47 11.54
C LEU A 506 3.12 -19.42 12.14
N MET A 507 3.01 -20.72 11.81
CA MET A 507 3.93 -21.72 12.30
C MET A 507 4.99 -22.04 11.25
N ILE A 508 6.23 -22.25 11.71
CA ILE A 508 7.35 -22.62 10.80
C ILE A 508 7.05 -23.91 10.02
N GLU A 509 6.28 -24.82 10.60
CA GLU A 509 5.86 -26.08 9.97
C GLU A 509 4.96 -25.88 8.75
N ASP A 510 4.19 -24.80 8.70
CA ASP A 510 3.30 -24.48 7.57
C ASP A 510 4.09 -24.15 6.30
N LEU A 511 5.32 -23.66 6.46
CA LEU A 511 6.20 -23.34 5.34
C LEU A 511 6.86 -24.57 4.70
N ARG A 512 6.82 -25.73 5.34
CA ARG A 512 7.43 -26.98 4.84
C ARG A 512 6.42 -27.91 4.16
N ARG A 513 5.14 -27.59 4.23
CA ARG A 513 4.05 -28.29 3.55
C ARG A 513 3.86 -27.77 2.15
#